data_3daac3c50eb03c2ae4d74be689e2751a
#
_entry.id   3daac3c50eb03c2ae4d74be689e2751a
#
_cell.length_a   1.000
_cell.length_b   1.000
_cell.length_c   1.000
_cell.angle_alpha   90.00
_cell.angle_beta   90.00
_cell.angle_gamma   90.00
#
_symmetry.space_group_name_H-M   'P 1'
#
loop_
_entity.id
_entity.type
_entity.pdbx_description
1 polymer ?
#
loop_
_entity_poly.entity_id
_entity_poly.type
_entity_poly.pdbx_seq_one_letter_code
_entity_poly.pdbx_strand_id
1 'polypeptide(L)'
;SYQNPEGLSFSPDGTELAALFTAGTDTKLYAWDVAKGTVVVDHTLKGNVKLNVKGAQSYKGRALEWLPDGSAWLVCGHTMVDRAGGRAVWIFRDGEGDFYPEPRILIDNDRMLTVAGPTNDRRLEVVALPWKQVDKALKAIEAKTTAYVRPGQPVSLKIDIGEVRFGAADQTRAGITKTLVDRLAAEGIPVAEGQPAVLHITYGEAAGAVLREMKSNGPLPGFGGTPTGRTVQATKALCSISWELAGQRTPIWAERLDFDPTNLMVQGEATDAKARDAAFGALKYNLAGVPLPYFIPKFSSLSTLPGVTTLSTAKATAGNKATAKPTRRGQTSSP
;
A
#
# COMPACT_ATOMS: atom_id res chain seq x y z
N SER A 1 24.25 12.89 0.66
CA SER A 1 23.87 11.97 1.75
C SER A 1 23.91 10.55 1.20
N TYR A 2 24.58 9.66 1.88
CA TYR A 2 24.63 8.25 1.51
C TYR A 2 23.23 7.66 1.68
N GLN A 3 22.74 7.08 0.60
CA GLN A 3 21.48 6.35 0.60
C GLN A 3 21.78 4.90 1.00
N ASN A 4 21.05 4.37 1.96
CA ASN A 4 21.19 2.96 2.31
C ASN A 4 20.42 2.12 1.28
N PRO A 5 21.01 1.06 0.71
CA PRO A 5 20.30 0.12 -0.11
C PRO A 5 19.34 -0.69 0.77
N GLU A 6 18.06 -0.71 0.40
CA GLU A 6 17.03 -1.54 1.05
C GLU A 6 16.93 -2.93 0.39
N GLY A 7 17.29 -3.02 -0.89
CA GLY A 7 17.28 -4.27 -1.63
C GLY A 7 18.09 -4.20 -2.92
N LEU A 8 18.63 -5.36 -3.30
CA LEU A 8 19.38 -5.58 -4.53
C LEU A 8 18.84 -6.84 -5.21
N SER A 9 18.70 -6.80 -6.54
CA SER A 9 18.24 -7.96 -7.31
C SER A 9 18.79 -7.92 -8.74
N PHE A 10 19.38 -9.02 -9.20
CA PHE A 10 19.73 -9.20 -10.61
C PHE A 10 18.49 -9.51 -11.44
N SER A 11 18.48 -9.00 -12.68
CA SER A 11 17.48 -9.41 -13.66
C SER A 11 17.55 -10.92 -13.94
N PRO A 12 16.46 -11.54 -14.43
CA PRO A 12 16.41 -12.99 -14.65
C PRO A 12 17.49 -13.51 -15.59
N ASP A 13 17.91 -12.68 -16.54
CA ASP A 13 19.01 -12.98 -17.50
C ASP A 13 20.40 -12.58 -17.00
N GLY A 14 20.49 -11.97 -15.80
CA GLY A 14 21.73 -11.52 -15.19
C GLY A 14 22.37 -10.28 -15.84
N THR A 15 21.73 -9.65 -16.80
CA THR A 15 22.30 -8.52 -17.56
C THR A 15 22.16 -7.19 -16.83
N GLU A 16 21.20 -7.07 -15.91
CA GLU A 16 20.97 -5.87 -15.13
C GLU A 16 21.00 -6.14 -13.63
N LEU A 17 21.41 -5.15 -12.85
CA LEU A 17 21.32 -5.11 -11.39
C LEU A 17 20.39 -3.99 -10.99
N ALA A 18 19.27 -4.30 -10.33
CA ALA A 18 18.40 -3.30 -9.73
C ALA A 18 18.71 -3.09 -8.26
N ALA A 19 18.58 -1.85 -7.79
CA ALA A 19 18.73 -1.48 -6.40
C ALA A 19 17.64 -0.51 -5.96
N LEU A 20 17.14 -0.74 -4.75
CA LEU A 20 16.15 0.10 -4.08
C LEU A 20 16.83 0.88 -2.96
N PHE A 21 16.63 2.20 -2.95
CA PHE A 21 17.22 3.10 -1.96
C PHE A 21 16.17 3.95 -1.27
N THR A 22 16.37 4.25 0.00
CA THR A 22 15.63 5.28 0.71
C THR A 22 16.51 6.51 0.96
N ALA A 23 16.02 7.69 0.57
CA ALA A 23 16.68 8.96 0.76
C ALA A 23 15.72 9.95 1.43
N GLY A 24 15.78 10.02 2.75
CA GLY A 24 14.86 10.84 3.54
C GLY A 24 13.41 10.43 3.33
N THR A 25 12.64 11.25 2.61
CA THR A 25 11.25 10.94 2.25
C THR A 25 11.11 10.24 0.91
N ASP A 26 12.15 10.14 0.11
CA ASP A 26 12.07 9.58 -1.24
C ASP A 26 12.57 8.14 -1.28
N THR A 27 11.99 7.37 -2.15
CA THR A 27 12.42 6.02 -2.50
C THR A 27 12.84 6.02 -3.95
N LYS A 28 14.04 5.56 -4.23
CA LYS A 28 14.59 5.49 -5.57
C LYS A 28 14.87 4.06 -5.98
N LEU A 29 14.57 3.75 -7.22
CA LEU A 29 14.89 2.49 -7.86
C LEU A 29 15.77 2.78 -9.05
N TYR A 30 16.97 2.21 -9.01
CA TYR A 30 17.92 2.23 -10.12
C TYR A 30 18.07 0.84 -10.72
N ALA A 31 18.36 0.77 -12.00
CA ALA A 31 18.92 -0.43 -12.62
C ALA A 31 20.15 -0.05 -13.47
N TRP A 32 21.14 -0.91 -13.44
CA TRP A 32 22.39 -0.77 -14.19
C TRP A 32 22.55 -1.93 -15.14
N ASP A 33 23.01 -1.65 -16.35
CA ASP A 33 23.61 -2.65 -17.23
C ASP A 33 24.92 -3.13 -16.59
N VAL A 34 25.01 -4.40 -16.25
CA VAL A 34 26.13 -4.97 -15.48
C VAL A 34 27.41 -4.94 -16.31
N ALA A 35 27.33 -5.18 -17.62
CA ALA A 35 28.51 -5.23 -18.50
C ALA A 35 29.08 -3.83 -18.75
N LYS A 36 28.22 -2.81 -18.87
CA LYS A 36 28.63 -1.43 -19.19
C LYS A 36 28.80 -0.57 -17.95
N GLY A 37 28.25 -0.96 -16.80
CA GLY A 37 28.24 -0.14 -15.59
C GLY A 37 27.37 1.14 -15.71
N THR A 38 26.49 1.21 -16.71
CA THR A 38 25.66 2.40 -16.97
C THR A 38 24.28 2.26 -16.38
N VAL A 39 23.71 3.36 -15.87
CA VAL A 39 22.32 3.40 -15.38
C VAL A 39 21.38 3.28 -16.59
N VAL A 40 20.48 2.31 -16.55
CA VAL A 40 19.42 2.09 -17.55
C VAL A 40 18.03 2.42 -17.03
N VAL A 41 17.85 2.50 -15.71
CA VAL A 41 16.64 2.95 -15.04
C VAL A 41 17.00 3.86 -13.88
N ASP A 42 16.33 5.01 -13.78
CA ASP A 42 16.36 5.95 -12.63
C ASP A 42 14.93 6.41 -12.35
N HIS A 43 14.27 5.76 -11.40
CA HIS A 43 12.93 6.10 -10.98
C HIS A 43 12.89 6.62 -9.55
N THR A 44 12.18 7.73 -9.33
CA THR A 44 11.72 8.12 -8.00
C THR A 44 10.34 7.50 -7.80
N LEU A 45 10.26 6.48 -6.95
CA LEU A 45 9.01 5.79 -6.65
C LEU A 45 8.10 6.71 -5.84
N LYS A 46 6.81 6.70 -6.18
CA LYS A 46 5.82 7.66 -5.67
C LYS A 46 4.69 6.93 -4.96
N GLY A 47 3.97 7.68 -4.15
CA GLY A 47 2.75 7.22 -3.50
C GLY A 47 2.95 6.00 -2.63
N ASN A 48 2.15 4.99 -2.88
CA ASN A 48 2.07 3.78 -2.06
C ASN A 48 3.38 2.99 -1.97
N VAL A 49 4.15 2.93 -3.06
CA VAL A 49 5.45 2.23 -3.07
C VAL A 49 6.41 2.83 -2.04
N LYS A 50 6.46 4.16 -1.98
CA LYS A 50 7.32 4.90 -1.04
C LYS A 50 7.02 4.56 0.43
N LEU A 51 5.74 4.41 0.79
CA LEU A 51 5.35 4.08 2.16
C LEU A 51 5.68 2.63 2.52
N ASN A 52 5.46 1.75 1.57
CA ASN A 52 5.71 0.33 1.75
C ASN A 52 7.19 0.02 1.96
N VAL A 53 8.08 0.75 1.27
CA VAL A 53 9.53 0.59 1.42
C VAL A 53 10.03 1.05 2.79
N LYS A 54 9.41 2.07 3.40
CA LYS A 54 9.78 2.47 4.77
C LYS A 54 9.53 1.38 5.82
N GLY A 55 8.63 0.44 5.54
CA GLY A 55 8.42 -0.78 6.33
C GLY A 55 9.35 -1.93 5.98
N ALA A 56 10.22 -1.79 4.97
CA ALA A 56 11.07 -2.87 4.45
C ALA A 56 12.04 -3.45 5.50
N GLN A 57 12.51 -2.66 6.46
CA GLN A 57 13.36 -3.14 7.54
C GLN A 57 12.70 -4.24 8.40
N SER A 58 11.37 -4.30 8.38
CA SER A 58 10.59 -5.31 9.08
C SER A 58 10.16 -6.47 8.17
N TYR A 59 10.38 -6.33 6.85
CA TYR A 59 10.02 -7.34 5.89
C TYR A 59 11.07 -8.47 5.90
N LYS A 60 10.64 -9.69 6.21
CA LYS A 60 11.51 -10.87 6.31
C LYS A 60 11.87 -11.50 4.96
N GLY A 61 11.30 -10.98 3.86
CA GLY A 61 11.55 -11.44 2.51
C GLY A 61 12.56 -10.56 1.76
N ARG A 62 12.55 -10.66 0.45
CA ARG A 62 13.36 -9.81 -0.44
C ARG A 62 12.67 -8.47 -0.61
N ALA A 63 13.36 -7.36 -0.29
CA ALA A 63 12.80 -6.01 -0.46
C ALA A 63 12.62 -5.63 -1.94
N LEU A 64 13.37 -6.26 -2.84
CA LEU A 64 13.26 -6.06 -4.29
C LEU A 64 13.44 -7.41 -5.01
N GLU A 65 12.53 -7.73 -5.91
CA GLU A 65 12.57 -8.94 -6.72
C GLU A 65 12.08 -8.63 -8.13
N TRP A 66 12.81 -9.08 -9.16
CA TRP A 66 12.36 -8.96 -10.55
C TRP A 66 11.21 -9.91 -10.82
N LEU A 67 10.25 -9.49 -11.63
CA LEU A 67 9.38 -10.45 -12.30
C LEU A 67 10.23 -11.29 -13.28
N PRO A 68 9.92 -12.57 -13.44
CA PRO A 68 10.74 -13.47 -14.22
C PRO A 68 10.91 -13.09 -15.71
N ASP A 69 10.00 -12.28 -16.26
CA ASP A 69 10.08 -11.75 -17.63
C ASP A 69 10.83 -10.41 -17.73
N GLY A 70 11.32 -9.87 -16.61
CA GLY A 70 12.04 -8.59 -16.56
C GLY A 70 11.19 -7.34 -16.76
N SER A 71 9.87 -7.46 -16.85
CA SER A 71 8.95 -6.35 -17.18
C SER A 71 8.64 -5.44 -16.00
N ALA A 72 8.80 -5.93 -14.76
CA ALA A 72 8.45 -5.22 -13.53
C ALA A 72 9.24 -5.75 -12.34
N TRP A 73 9.03 -5.11 -11.20
CA TRP A 73 9.55 -5.53 -9.89
C TRP A 73 8.43 -5.78 -8.90
N LEU A 74 8.65 -6.73 -8.00
CA LEU A 74 7.88 -6.90 -6.77
C LEU A 74 8.66 -6.23 -5.62
N VAL A 75 8.13 -5.13 -5.09
CA VAL A 75 8.73 -4.36 -4.00
C VAL A 75 8.12 -4.82 -2.69
N CYS A 76 8.97 -5.18 -1.71
CA CYS A 76 8.60 -5.68 -0.38
C CYS A 76 7.55 -6.80 -0.43
N GLY A 77 7.53 -7.59 -1.50
CA GLY A 77 6.63 -8.72 -1.69
C GLY A 77 5.16 -8.35 -1.91
N HIS A 78 4.78 -7.08 -1.97
CA HIS A 78 3.36 -6.71 -2.06
C HIS A 78 3.02 -5.66 -3.12
N THR A 79 3.98 -4.90 -3.65
CA THR A 79 3.70 -3.89 -4.66
C THR A 79 4.41 -4.20 -5.96
N MET A 80 3.67 -4.46 -7.03
CA MET A 80 4.24 -4.57 -8.37
C MET A 80 4.47 -3.17 -8.93
N VAL A 81 5.68 -2.93 -9.43
CA VAL A 81 6.11 -1.67 -10.04
C VAL A 81 6.52 -1.93 -11.46
N ASP A 82 5.92 -1.25 -12.44
CA ASP A 82 6.29 -1.37 -13.84
C ASP A 82 7.68 -0.77 -14.11
N ARG A 83 8.44 -1.44 -14.98
CA ARG A 83 9.80 -1.02 -15.28
C ARG A 83 9.85 0.28 -16.09
N ALA A 84 8.90 0.49 -16.98
CA ALA A 84 8.93 1.63 -17.91
C ALA A 84 8.63 2.96 -17.19
N GLY A 85 7.64 2.99 -16.27
CA GLY A 85 7.16 4.23 -15.64
C GLY A 85 7.51 4.36 -14.16
N GLY A 86 7.99 3.30 -13.49
CA GLY A 86 8.26 3.30 -12.06
C GLY A 86 7.00 3.49 -11.21
N ARG A 87 5.84 3.06 -11.71
CA ARG A 87 4.54 3.22 -11.06
C ARG A 87 4.09 1.94 -10.39
N ALA A 88 3.42 2.08 -9.24
CA ALA A 88 2.70 0.95 -8.66
C ALA A 88 1.55 0.55 -9.60
N VAL A 89 1.56 -0.70 -10.07
CA VAL A 89 0.54 -1.22 -11.01
C VAL A 89 -0.37 -2.25 -10.37
N TRP A 90 0.11 -2.91 -9.31
CA TRP A 90 -0.70 -3.87 -8.54
C TRP A 90 -0.24 -3.96 -7.10
N ILE A 91 -1.20 -4.25 -6.19
CA ILE A 91 -0.95 -4.34 -4.77
C ILE A 91 -1.59 -5.61 -4.23
N PHE A 92 -0.80 -6.40 -3.50
CA PHE A 92 -1.27 -7.56 -2.76
C PHE A 92 -1.43 -7.15 -1.30
N ARG A 93 -2.66 -7.16 -0.79
CA ARG A 93 -2.99 -6.82 0.60
C ARG A 93 -3.25 -8.08 1.41
N ASP A 94 -2.76 -8.13 2.61
CA ASP A 94 -3.17 -9.11 3.60
C ASP A 94 -4.52 -8.67 4.20
N GLY A 95 -5.42 -9.62 4.47
CA GLY A 95 -6.84 -9.32 4.75
C GLY A 95 -7.13 -8.59 6.06
N GLU A 96 -6.17 -8.49 6.99
CA GLU A 96 -6.36 -7.87 8.31
C GLU A 96 -5.41 -6.68 8.57
N GLY A 97 -4.82 -6.10 7.53
CA GLY A 97 -4.05 -4.85 7.67
C GLY A 97 -2.74 -5.01 8.45
N ASP A 98 -2.14 -6.19 8.44
CA ASP A 98 -0.86 -6.43 9.09
C ASP A 98 0.22 -5.52 8.50
N PHE A 99 0.91 -4.80 9.38
CA PHE A 99 2.03 -3.91 9.06
C PHE A 99 3.25 -4.67 8.47
N TYR A 100 3.25 -5.98 8.54
CA TYR A 100 4.35 -6.85 8.14
C TYR A 100 3.84 -7.91 7.17
N PRO A 101 3.95 -7.66 5.86
CA PRO A 101 3.54 -8.65 4.87
C PRO A 101 4.32 -9.96 5.07
N GLU A 102 3.60 -11.06 4.98
CA GLU A 102 4.22 -12.38 5.04
C GLU A 102 5.19 -12.58 3.86
N PRO A 103 6.22 -13.41 4.01
CA PRO A 103 7.17 -13.68 2.94
C PRO A 103 6.47 -14.18 1.68
N ARG A 104 6.87 -13.65 0.54
CA ARG A 104 6.36 -14.01 -0.78
C ARG A 104 7.51 -14.33 -1.71
N ILE A 105 7.32 -15.32 -2.57
CA ILE A 105 8.36 -15.80 -3.49
C ILE A 105 7.70 -15.97 -4.86
N LEU A 106 8.29 -15.37 -5.89
CA LEU A 106 7.90 -15.62 -7.27
C LEU A 106 8.28 -17.06 -7.65
N ILE A 107 7.30 -17.83 -8.13
CA ILE A 107 7.52 -19.22 -8.57
C ILE A 107 7.87 -19.24 -10.06
N ASP A 108 7.11 -18.49 -10.83
CA ASP A 108 7.24 -18.34 -12.28
C ASP A 108 6.64 -17.00 -12.75
N ASN A 109 6.52 -16.83 -14.08
CA ASN A 109 6.01 -15.59 -14.68
C ASN A 109 4.57 -15.24 -14.30
N ASP A 110 3.79 -16.22 -13.88
CA ASP A 110 2.36 -16.07 -13.67
C ASP A 110 1.94 -16.31 -12.20
N ARG A 111 2.86 -16.77 -11.31
CA ARG A 111 2.49 -17.22 -9.96
C ARG A 111 3.48 -16.82 -8.88
N MET A 112 2.94 -16.56 -7.71
CA MET A 112 3.64 -16.24 -6.48
C MET A 112 3.19 -17.19 -5.37
N LEU A 113 4.11 -17.67 -4.55
CA LEU A 113 3.85 -18.38 -3.30
C LEU A 113 3.81 -17.40 -2.15
N THR A 114 2.81 -17.48 -1.31
CA THR A 114 2.68 -16.67 -0.09
C THR A 114 2.21 -17.52 1.08
N VAL A 115 2.39 -16.99 2.28
CA VAL A 115 1.77 -17.54 3.50
C VAL A 115 0.48 -16.78 3.73
N ALA A 116 -0.63 -17.48 3.81
CA ALA A 116 -1.95 -16.91 4.08
C ALA A 116 -2.59 -17.55 5.30
N GLY A 117 -3.56 -16.87 5.91
CA GLY A 117 -4.32 -17.35 7.06
C GLY A 117 -3.86 -16.73 8.39
N PRO A 118 -4.69 -16.87 9.44
CA PRO A 118 -4.40 -16.36 10.77
C PRO A 118 -3.18 -17.07 11.38
N THR A 119 -2.52 -16.44 12.35
CA THR A 119 -1.26 -16.91 12.97
C THR A 119 -1.29 -18.38 13.40
N ASN A 120 -2.45 -18.89 13.81
CA ASN A 120 -2.61 -20.27 14.28
C ASN A 120 -3.06 -21.26 13.19
N ASP A 121 -3.31 -20.78 11.95
CA ASP A 121 -3.76 -21.61 10.82
C ASP A 121 -3.13 -21.07 9.52
N ARG A 122 -1.81 -20.98 9.50
CA ARG A 122 -1.04 -20.52 8.35
C ARG A 122 -0.92 -21.63 7.32
N ARG A 123 -1.14 -21.28 6.06
CA ARG A 123 -1.00 -22.19 4.92
C ARG A 123 -0.23 -21.54 3.79
N LEU A 124 0.42 -22.34 2.98
CA LEU A 124 1.00 -21.89 1.73
C LEU A 124 -0.11 -21.76 0.69
N GLU A 125 -0.13 -20.63 0.01
CA GLU A 125 -1.10 -20.31 -1.04
C GLU A 125 -0.36 -19.88 -2.31
N VAL A 126 -0.82 -20.39 -3.45
CA VAL A 126 -0.33 -19.97 -4.77
C VAL A 126 -1.28 -18.91 -5.31
N VAL A 127 -0.75 -17.72 -5.54
CA VAL A 127 -1.50 -16.57 -6.04
C VAL A 127 -1.07 -16.27 -7.47
N ALA A 128 -2.06 -16.09 -8.37
CA ALA A 128 -1.79 -15.67 -9.73
C ALA A 128 -1.30 -14.22 -9.78
N LEU A 129 -0.26 -13.98 -10.59
CA LEU A 129 0.20 -12.63 -10.90
C LEU A 129 -0.66 -12.04 -12.02
N PRO A 130 -1.23 -10.85 -11.86
CA PRO A 130 -2.15 -10.25 -12.83
C PRO A 130 -1.42 -9.52 -13.97
N TRP A 131 -0.17 -9.90 -14.31
CA TRP A 131 0.68 -9.13 -15.21
C TRP A 131 0.05 -8.93 -16.60
N LYS A 132 -0.58 -9.96 -17.18
CA LYS A 132 -1.30 -9.84 -18.47
C LYS A 132 -2.40 -8.78 -18.47
N GLN A 133 -3.08 -8.64 -17.33
CA GLN A 133 -4.12 -7.61 -17.13
C GLN A 133 -3.50 -6.23 -16.97
N VAL A 134 -2.39 -6.13 -16.24
CA VAL A 134 -1.61 -4.91 -16.06
C VAL A 134 -1.06 -4.42 -17.39
N ASP A 135 -0.37 -5.25 -18.15
CA ASP A 135 0.20 -4.91 -19.47
C ASP A 135 -0.88 -4.38 -20.42
N LYS A 136 -2.04 -5.04 -20.46
CA LYS A 136 -3.17 -4.58 -21.28
C LYS A 136 -3.68 -3.20 -20.85
N ALA A 137 -3.73 -2.91 -19.54
CA ALA A 137 -4.14 -1.60 -19.04
C ALA A 137 -3.08 -0.52 -19.29
N LEU A 138 -1.78 -0.83 -19.15
CA LEU A 138 -0.70 0.09 -19.48
C LEU A 138 -0.71 0.49 -20.97
N LYS A 139 -0.87 -0.48 -21.87
CA LYS A 139 -1.04 -0.22 -23.32
C LYS A 139 -2.27 0.64 -23.62
N ALA A 140 -3.36 0.46 -22.88
CA ALA A 140 -4.55 1.31 -23.01
C ALA A 140 -4.30 2.76 -22.56
N ILE A 141 -3.48 2.97 -21.53
CA ILE A 141 -3.05 4.32 -21.11
C ILE A 141 -2.21 4.97 -22.22
N GLU A 142 -1.22 4.28 -22.77
CA GLU A 142 -0.37 4.77 -23.85
C GLU A 142 -1.19 5.13 -25.10
N ALA A 143 -2.14 4.27 -25.48
CA ALA A 143 -3.07 4.50 -26.57
C ALA A 143 -4.13 5.58 -26.28
N LYS A 144 -4.08 6.22 -25.09
CA LYS A 144 -5.05 7.23 -24.65
C LYS A 144 -6.50 6.74 -24.71
N THR A 145 -6.72 5.45 -24.47
CA THR A 145 -8.06 4.83 -24.46
C THR A 145 -8.99 5.59 -23.51
N THR A 146 -10.27 5.67 -23.87
CA THR A 146 -11.27 6.37 -23.08
C THR A 146 -11.40 5.80 -21.67
N ALA A 147 -11.23 6.64 -20.67
CA ALA A 147 -11.26 6.29 -19.25
C ALA A 147 -12.07 7.32 -18.46
N TYR A 148 -12.48 6.96 -17.25
CA TYR A 148 -13.02 7.92 -16.28
C TYR A 148 -11.91 8.74 -15.64
N VAL A 149 -10.80 8.08 -15.28
CA VAL A 149 -9.60 8.68 -14.71
C VAL A 149 -8.37 8.14 -15.44
N ARG A 150 -7.45 9.01 -15.82
CA ARG A 150 -6.16 8.62 -16.42
C ARG A 150 -5.13 9.75 -16.29
N PRO A 151 -3.83 9.43 -16.36
CA PRO A 151 -2.78 10.46 -16.46
C PRO A 151 -3.03 11.44 -17.62
N GLY A 152 -2.78 12.71 -17.37
CA GLY A 152 -3.02 13.82 -18.32
C GLY A 152 -4.47 14.28 -18.43
N GLN A 153 -5.42 13.62 -17.75
CA GLN A 153 -6.82 14.05 -17.71
C GLN A 153 -7.08 14.78 -16.39
N PRO A 154 -7.60 16.04 -16.43
CA PRO A 154 -7.92 16.77 -15.21
C PRO A 154 -9.11 16.14 -14.47
N VAL A 155 -9.09 16.29 -13.14
CA VAL A 155 -10.15 15.83 -12.22
C VAL A 155 -10.50 16.93 -11.25
N SER A 156 -11.70 16.88 -10.66
CA SER A 156 -12.06 17.76 -9.56
C SER A 156 -11.72 17.12 -8.21
N LEU A 157 -11.44 17.96 -7.22
CA LEU A 157 -11.22 17.56 -5.83
C LEU A 157 -12.32 18.19 -4.96
N LYS A 158 -13.02 17.35 -4.20
CA LYS A 158 -14.03 17.77 -3.23
C LYS A 158 -13.65 17.25 -1.84
N ILE A 159 -13.65 18.13 -0.84
CA ILE A 159 -13.30 17.78 0.54
C ILE A 159 -14.38 18.28 1.48
N ASP A 160 -15.11 17.35 2.09
CA ASP A 160 -16.10 17.61 3.10
C ASP A 160 -15.48 17.36 4.49
N ILE A 161 -15.40 18.41 5.31
CA ILE A 161 -14.89 18.35 6.68
C ILE A 161 -16.09 18.41 7.63
N GLY A 162 -16.26 17.35 8.40
CA GLY A 162 -17.20 17.29 9.51
C GLY A 162 -16.62 17.87 10.80
N GLU A 163 -16.94 17.25 11.93
CA GLU A 163 -16.42 17.67 13.23
C GLU A 163 -14.90 17.53 13.29
N VAL A 164 -14.21 18.56 13.78
CA VAL A 164 -12.77 18.59 14.05
C VAL A 164 -12.55 18.90 15.52
N ARG A 165 -11.84 18.03 16.23
CA ARG A 165 -11.48 18.20 17.64
C ARG A 165 -10.14 18.93 17.75
N PHE A 166 -10.00 19.83 18.70
CA PHE A 166 -8.73 20.52 19.03
C PHE A 166 -7.98 21.13 17.85
N GLY A 167 -8.65 21.45 16.73
CA GLY A 167 -8.02 22.02 15.53
C GLY A 167 -8.99 22.87 14.72
N ALA A 168 -8.47 23.58 13.73
CA ALA A 168 -9.27 24.35 12.80
C ALA A 168 -9.64 23.53 11.56
N ALA A 169 -10.92 23.53 11.19
CA ALA A 169 -11.44 22.82 10.02
C ALA A 169 -10.72 23.25 8.72
N ASP A 170 -10.44 24.55 8.59
CA ASP A 170 -9.76 25.09 7.39
C ASP A 170 -8.31 24.62 7.27
N GLN A 171 -7.57 24.56 8.39
CA GLN A 171 -6.21 24.01 8.39
C GLN A 171 -6.20 22.51 8.08
N THR A 172 -7.18 21.79 8.58
CA THR A 172 -7.37 20.35 8.31
C THR A 172 -7.67 20.15 6.82
N ARG A 173 -8.61 20.94 6.26
CA ARG A 173 -8.93 20.94 4.83
C ARG A 173 -7.69 21.22 3.97
N ALA A 174 -6.95 22.31 4.29
CA ALA A 174 -5.74 22.67 3.55
C ALA A 174 -4.67 21.56 3.59
N GLY A 175 -4.48 20.92 4.74
CA GLY A 175 -3.54 19.80 4.88
C GLY A 175 -3.91 18.58 4.03
N ILE A 176 -5.18 18.20 4.02
CA ILE A 176 -5.71 17.12 3.18
C ILE A 176 -5.60 17.49 1.69
N THR A 177 -6.03 18.70 1.33
CA THR A 177 -5.94 19.22 -0.06
C THR A 177 -4.51 19.10 -0.59
N LYS A 178 -3.53 19.65 0.15
CA LYS A 178 -2.13 19.59 -0.26
C LYS A 178 -1.65 18.16 -0.47
N THR A 179 -1.95 17.24 0.47
CA THR A 179 -1.52 15.85 0.37
C THR A 179 -2.07 15.17 -0.89
N LEU A 180 -3.35 15.43 -1.21
CA LEU A 180 -3.99 14.78 -2.36
C LEU A 180 -3.60 15.42 -3.69
N VAL A 181 -3.44 16.74 -3.74
CA VAL A 181 -2.93 17.44 -4.95
C VAL A 181 -1.52 16.94 -5.28
N ASP A 182 -0.63 16.87 -4.29
CA ASP A 182 0.72 16.34 -4.46
C ASP A 182 0.69 14.87 -4.93
N ARG A 183 -0.24 14.07 -4.39
CA ARG A 183 -0.42 12.66 -4.79
C ARG A 183 -0.92 12.51 -6.21
N LEU A 184 -1.94 13.28 -6.61
CA LEU A 184 -2.47 13.27 -7.97
C LEU A 184 -1.43 13.78 -8.99
N ALA A 185 -0.73 14.85 -8.66
CA ALA A 185 0.35 15.39 -9.50
C ALA A 185 1.45 14.34 -9.72
N ALA A 186 1.79 13.56 -8.70
CA ALA A 186 2.75 12.46 -8.80
C ALA A 186 2.33 11.39 -9.82
N GLU A 187 1.03 11.18 -10.02
CA GLU A 187 0.49 10.27 -11.03
C GLU A 187 0.21 10.96 -12.38
N GLY A 188 0.57 12.25 -12.51
CA GLY A 188 0.31 13.04 -13.71
C GLY A 188 -1.15 13.39 -13.92
N ILE A 189 -1.96 13.46 -12.85
CA ILE A 189 -3.38 13.83 -12.89
C ILE A 189 -3.51 15.28 -12.39
N PRO A 190 -3.78 16.26 -13.26
CA PRO A 190 -4.00 17.65 -12.84
C PRO A 190 -5.35 17.80 -12.11
N VAL A 191 -5.38 18.72 -11.14
CA VAL A 191 -6.62 19.09 -10.45
C VAL A 191 -7.17 20.38 -11.06
N ALA A 192 -8.46 20.38 -11.44
CA ALA A 192 -9.18 21.52 -11.96
C ALA A 192 -10.65 21.45 -11.53
N GLU A 193 -11.32 22.59 -11.42
CA GLU A 193 -12.74 22.65 -11.10
C GLU A 193 -13.63 22.18 -12.26
N GLY A 194 -14.85 21.74 -11.94
CA GLY A 194 -15.89 21.43 -12.93
C GLY A 194 -15.64 20.17 -13.76
N GLN A 195 -14.71 19.30 -13.35
CA GLN A 195 -14.42 18.07 -14.08
C GLN A 195 -15.45 16.97 -13.78
N PRO A 196 -15.77 16.09 -14.77
CA PRO A 196 -16.75 15.04 -14.59
C PRO A 196 -16.32 13.96 -13.59
N ALA A 197 -15.03 13.71 -13.45
CA ALA A 197 -14.48 12.82 -12.42
C ALA A 197 -14.08 13.64 -11.20
N VAL A 198 -14.57 13.24 -10.04
CA VAL A 198 -14.36 13.95 -8.76
C VAL A 198 -13.70 13.00 -7.77
N LEU A 199 -12.55 13.36 -7.24
CA LEU A 199 -12.00 12.74 -6.06
C LEU A 199 -12.65 13.37 -4.84
N HIS A 200 -13.51 12.63 -4.16
CA HIS A 200 -14.27 13.10 -3.01
C HIS A 200 -13.72 12.48 -1.72
N ILE A 201 -13.46 13.35 -0.74
CA ILE A 201 -13.02 12.96 0.59
C ILE A 201 -14.01 13.48 1.61
N THR A 202 -14.43 12.59 2.53
CA THR A 202 -15.11 12.99 3.74
C THR A 202 -14.17 12.74 4.92
N TYR A 203 -14.07 13.70 5.81
CA TYR A 203 -13.22 13.63 6.99
C TYR A 203 -13.97 14.14 8.22
N GLY A 204 -13.83 13.43 9.33
CA GLY A 204 -14.32 13.84 10.63
C GLY A 204 -13.48 13.24 11.76
N GLU A 205 -13.65 13.77 12.97
CA GLU A 205 -12.93 13.31 14.14
C GLU A 205 -13.90 12.90 15.24
N ALA A 206 -13.54 11.88 16.01
CA ALA A 206 -14.26 11.41 17.19
C ALA A 206 -13.29 11.17 18.34
N ALA A 207 -13.82 10.97 19.55
CA ALA A 207 -13.03 10.52 20.68
C ALA A 207 -12.51 9.09 20.40
N GLY A 208 -11.22 8.88 20.49
CA GLY A 208 -10.56 7.58 20.38
C GLY A 208 -10.30 6.95 21.75
N ALA A 209 -9.30 6.10 21.83
CA ALA A 209 -8.90 5.45 23.06
C ALA A 209 -8.29 6.45 24.08
N VAL A 210 -8.39 6.14 25.37
CA VAL A 210 -7.63 6.83 26.41
C VAL A 210 -6.25 6.20 26.50
N LEU A 211 -5.22 6.97 26.16
CA LEU A 211 -3.83 6.53 26.14
C LEU A 211 -3.14 6.92 27.46
N ARG A 212 -2.27 6.05 27.97
CA ARG A 212 -1.42 6.34 29.11
C ARG A 212 -0.16 7.04 28.65
N GLU A 213 0.18 8.15 29.32
CA GLU A 213 1.47 8.81 29.08
C GLU A 213 2.60 7.97 29.66
N MET A 214 3.61 7.72 28.83
CA MET A 214 4.82 6.98 29.22
C MET A 214 6.02 7.91 29.17
N LYS A 215 6.80 8.00 30.24
CA LYS A 215 8.09 8.70 30.25
C LYS A 215 9.16 7.74 29.72
N SER A 216 9.85 8.14 28.67
CA SER A 216 10.96 7.35 28.13
C SER A 216 12.08 7.21 29.16
N ASN A 217 12.55 6.00 29.40
CA ASN A 217 13.63 5.70 30.34
C ASN A 217 15.00 5.60 29.62
N GLY A 218 15.10 5.88 28.34
CA GLY A 218 16.31 5.75 27.55
C GLY A 218 16.47 6.82 26.46
N PRO A 219 17.66 6.88 25.84
CA PRO A 219 17.96 7.86 24.79
C PRO A 219 17.17 7.62 23.50
N LEU A 220 16.56 6.44 23.32
CA LEU A 220 15.76 6.09 22.17
C LEU A 220 14.27 6.12 22.56
N PRO A 221 13.46 7.00 21.95
CA PRO A 221 12.02 7.00 22.17
C PRO A 221 11.41 5.69 21.67
N GLY A 222 10.54 5.08 22.47
CA GLY A 222 9.77 3.89 22.07
C GLY A 222 10.20 2.55 22.68
N PHE A 223 11.34 2.46 23.35
CA PHE A 223 11.78 1.24 24.03
C PHE A 223 11.66 1.36 25.56
N GLY A 224 10.52 0.95 26.06
CA GLY A 224 10.23 0.91 27.49
C GLY A 224 10.01 2.30 28.10
N GLY A 225 9.04 2.44 28.95
CA GLY A 225 8.76 3.68 29.65
C GLY A 225 8.09 3.39 30.99
N THR A 226 8.21 4.34 31.91
CA THR A 226 7.46 4.30 33.17
C THR A 226 6.18 5.11 33.01
N PRO A 227 4.99 4.56 33.35
CA PRO A 227 3.76 5.33 33.35
C PRO A 227 3.87 6.57 34.24
N THR A 228 3.49 7.74 33.74
CA THR A 228 3.49 8.98 34.51
C THR A 228 2.25 9.13 35.43
N GLY A 229 1.27 8.25 35.23
CA GLY A 229 -0.05 8.36 35.87
C GLY A 229 -1.02 9.28 35.10
N ARG A 230 -0.56 10.03 34.13
CA ARG A 230 -1.41 10.87 33.26
C ARG A 230 -2.04 10.08 32.14
N THR A 231 -3.18 10.54 31.67
CA THR A 231 -3.88 10.00 30.49
C THR A 231 -4.14 11.11 29.49
N VAL A 232 -4.19 10.75 28.22
CA VAL A 232 -4.49 11.63 27.09
C VAL A 232 -5.59 10.98 26.26
N GLN A 233 -6.60 11.76 25.89
CA GLN A 233 -7.65 11.31 24.98
C GLN A 233 -7.14 11.33 23.55
N ALA A 234 -6.98 10.16 22.94
CA ALA A 234 -6.67 10.08 21.53
C ALA A 234 -7.82 10.63 20.67
N THR A 235 -7.50 11.04 19.46
CA THR A 235 -8.49 11.40 18.45
C THR A 235 -8.54 10.31 17.40
N LYS A 236 -9.73 9.77 17.17
CA LYS A 236 -10.02 8.86 16.08
C LYS A 236 -10.35 9.66 14.83
N ALA A 237 -9.62 9.45 13.74
CA ALA A 237 -9.91 10.03 12.45
C ALA A 237 -10.82 9.09 11.64
N LEU A 238 -11.93 9.61 11.15
CA LEU A 238 -12.88 8.94 10.27
C LEU A 238 -12.71 9.53 8.87
N CYS A 239 -12.20 8.74 7.95
CA CYS A 239 -11.89 9.22 6.60
C CYS A 239 -12.38 8.24 5.56
N SER A 240 -13.12 8.72 4.56
CA SER A 240 -13.40 7.97 3.34
C SER A 240 -12.94 8.76 2.13
N ILE A 241 -12.50 8.04 1.11
CA ILE A 241 -12.07 8.60 -0.16
C ILE A 241 -12.73 7.81 -1.29
N SER A 242 -13.23 8.52 -2.30
CA SER A 242 -13.93 7.89 -3.42
C SER A 242 -13.68 8.62 -4.74
N TRP A 243 -13.68 7.86 -5.83
CA TRP A 243 -13.86 8.41 -7.16
C TRP A 243 -15.34 8.41 -7.53
N GLU A 244 -15.86 9.57 -7.83
CA GLU A 244 -17.25 9.80 -8.20
C GLU A 244 -17.34 10.38 -9.61
N LEU A 245 -18.48 10.17 -10.27
CA LEU A 245 -18.78 10.80 -11.54
C LEU A 245 -19.94 11.78 -11.36
N ALA A 246 -19.79 12.97 -11.93
CA ALA A 246 -20.85 13.96 -11.90
C ALA A 246 -22.20 13.37 -12.40
N GLY A 247 -23.25 13.53 -11.59
CA GLY A 247 -24.57 12.99 -11.88
C GLY A 247 -24.80 11.50 -11.53
N GLN A 248 -23.78 10.78 -11.04
CA GLN A 248 -23.94 9.41 -10.53
C GLN A 248 -24.01 9.40 -9.00
N ARG A 249 -24.87 8.52 -8.45
CA ARG A 249 -25.04 8.38 -6.99
C ARG A 249 -24.03 7.42 -6.36
N THR A 250 -23.52 6.48 -7.14
CA THR A 250 -22.63 5.44 -6.65
C THR A 250 -21.19 5.75 -7.08
N PRO A 251 -20.23 5.73 -6.17
CA PRO A 251 -18.82 5.92 -6.52
C PRO A 251 -18.35 4.77 -7.42
N ILE A 252 -17.45 5.08 -8.35
CA ILE A 252 -16.80 4.07 -9.22
C ILE A 252 -15.64 3.38 -8.53
N TRP A 253 -15.16 3.93 -7.43
CA TRP A 253 -14.18 3.36 -6.52
C TRP A 253 -14.29 4.05 -5.16
N ALA A 254 -14.09 3.32 -4.07
CA ALA A 254 -14.06 3.90 -2.72
C ALA A 254 -13.14 3.09 -1.80
N GLU A 255 -12.56 3.80 -0.83
CA GLU A 255 -11.73 3.26 0.24
C GLU A 255 -12.07 3.96 1.55
N ARG A 256 -11.96 3.24 2.68
CA ARG A 256 -12.13 3.78 4.01
C ARG A 256 -10.79 3.73 4.74
N LEU A 257 -10.40 4.84 5.33
CA LEU A 257 -9.08 5.06 5.94
C LEU A 257 -9.25 5.54 7.39
N ASP A 258 -10.10 4.86 8.16
CA ASP A 258 -10.24 5.18 9.58
C ASP A 258 -8.92 4.93 10.31
N PHE A 259 -8.55 5.86 11.16
CA PHE A 259 -7.36 5.76 11.98
C PHE A 259 -7.72 5.94 13.46
N ASP A 260 -7.58 4.87 14.24
CA ASP A 260 -7.80 4.87 15.68
C ASP A 260 -6.47 4.52 16.37
N PRO A 261 -5.69 5.52 16.80
CA PRO A 261 -4.39 5.27 17.37
C PRO A 261 -4.50 4.59 18.72
N THR A 262 -3.91 3.43 18.86
CA THR A 262 -3.74 2.71 20.13
C THR A 262 -2.42 3.05 20.82
N ASN A 263 -1.51 3.68 20.10
CA ASN A 263 -0.20 4.12 20.58
C ASN A 263 0.23 5.38 19.81
N LEU A 264 0.57 6.44 20.51
CA LEU A 264 1.03 7.70 19.91
C LEU A 264 2.32 8.15 20.57
N MET A 265 3.32 8.52 19.76
CA MET A 265 4.50 9.23 20.24
C MET A 265 4.29 10.73 20.13
N VAL A 266 4.33 11.42 21.26
CA VAL A 266 4.19 12.87 21.35
C VAL A 266 5.46 13.46 21.96
N GLN A 267 6.00 14.50 21.35
CA GLN A 267 7.19 15.17 21.92
C GLN A 267 6.80 16.11 23.07
N GLY A 268 7.52 16.00 24.20
CA GLY A 268 7.28 16.79 25.41
C GLY A 268 6.04 16.35 26.17
N GLU A 269 5.40 17.26 26.89
CA GLU A 269 4.18 16.97 27.64
C GLU A 269 3.04 16.58 26.70
N ALA A 270 2.40 15.45 26.98
CA ALA A 270 1.28 14.96 26.18
C ALA A 270 0.00 15.74 26.54
N THR A 271 -0.66 16.27 25.52
CA THR A 271 -1.97 16.91 25.59
C THR A 271 -2.90 16.33 24.52
N ASP A 272 -4.22 16.47 24.72
CA ASP A 272 -5.20 15.99 23.73
C ASP A 272 -4.99 16.65 22.36
N ALA A 273 -4.63 17.94 22.30
CA ALA A 273 -4.31 18.64 21.07
C ALA A 273 -3.08 18.04 20.36
N LYS A 274 -1.99 17.78 21.08
CA LYS A 274 -0.81 17.13 20.51
C LYS A 274 -1.07 15.70 20.06
N ALA A 275 -1.89 14.96 20.80
CA ALA A 275 -2.32 13.62 20.41
C ALA A 275 -3.14 13.66 19.11
N ARG A 276 -4.03 14.65 18.97
CA ARG A 276 -4.76 14.90 17.72
C ARG A 276 -3.82 15.23 16.56
N ASP A 277 -2.85 16.12 16.76
CA ASP A 277 -1.90 16.50 15.71
C ASP A 277 -1.05 15.34 15.26
N ALA A 278 -0.62 14.48 16.17
CA ALA A 278 0.09 13.24 15.83
C ALA A 278 -0.81 12.27 15.04
N ALA A 279 -2.08 12.10 15.43
CA ALA A 279 -3.04 11.28 14.70
C ALA A 279 -3.32 11.84 13.29
N PHE A 280 -3.48 13.15 13.16
CA PHE A 280 -3.66 13.81 11.87
C PHE A 280 -2.41 13.71 10.98
N GLY A 281 -1.21 13.80 11.58
CA GLY A 281 0.05 13.53 10.88
C GLY A 281 0.11 12.11 10.31
N ALA A 282 -0.26 11.11 11.10
CA ALA A 282 -0.34 9.72 10.67
C ALA A 282 -1.40 9.49 9.59
N LEU A 283 -2.57 10.13 9.71
CA LEU A 283 -3.60 10.08 8.66
C LEU A 283 -3.08 10.66 7.33
N LYS A 284 -2.44 11.83 7.34
CA LYS A 284 -1.85 12.41 6.12
C LYS A 284 -0.82 11.49 5.48
N TYR A 285 -0.01 10.82 6.31
CA TYR A 285 0.92 9.82 5.83
C TYR A 285 0.19 8.65 5.14
N ASN A 286 -0.88 8.13 5.74
CA ASN A 286 -1.69 7.07 5.16
C ASN A 286 -2.41 7.52 3.87
N LEU A 287 -2.94 8.75 3.83
CA LEU A 287 -3.55 9.33 2.63
C LEU A 287 -2.56 9.45 1.46
N ALA A 288 -1.31 9.83 1.74
CA ALA A 288 -0.27 9.86 0.72
C ALA A 288 0.04 8.47 0.15
N GLY A 289 -0.17 7.42 0.95
CA GLY A 289 0.10 6.02 0.58
C GLY A 289 -1.11 5.21 0.13
N VAL A 290 -2.31 5.77 0.17
CA VAL A 290 -3.49 5.03 -0.30
C VAL A 290 -3.30 4.59 -1.75
N PRO A 291 -3.71 3.35 -2.13
CA PRO A 291 -3.62 2.88 -3.52
C PRO A 291 -4.69 3.54 -4.39
N LEU A 292 -4.59 4.86 -4.50
CA LEU A 292 -5.52 5.67 -5.29
C LEU A 292 -5.40 5.28 -6.76
N PRO A 293 -6.51 4.83 -7.41
CA PRO A 293 -6.47 4.53 -8.82
C PRO A 293 -6.13 5.77 -9.66
N TYR A 294 -5.09 5.65 -10.49
CA TYR A 294 -4.71 6.64 -11.48
C TYR A 294 -5.19 6.31 -12.89
N PHE A 295 -5.76 5.09 -13.06
CA PHE A 295 -6.42 4.67 -14.28
C PHE A 295 -7.69 3.89 -13.94
N ILE A 296 -8.86 4.42 -14.32
CA ILE A 296 -10.16 3.77 -14.20
C ILE A 296 -10.79 3.74 -15.60
N PRO A 297 -10.74 2.59 -16.28
CA PRO A 297 -11.26 2.46 -17.64
C PRO A 297 -12.79 2.53 -17.67
N LYS A 298 -13.35 2.96 -18.80
CA LYS A 298 -14.79 2.86 -19.05
C LYS A 298 -15.23 1.45 -19.47
N PHE A 299 -14.30 0.61 -19.87
CA PHE A 299 -14.57 -0.74 -20.37
C PHE A 299 -14.16 -1.79 -19.34
N SER A 300 -15.08 -2.69 -19.00
CA SER A 300 -14.84 -3.78 -18.04
C SER A 300 -13.79 -4.81 -18.49
N SER A 301 -13.38 -4.77 -19.76
CA SER A 301 -12.32 -5.62 -20.31
C SER A 301 -10.89 -5.16 -19.93
N LEU A 302 -10.77 -3.99 -19.30
CA LEU A 302 -9.53 -3.42 -18.80
C LEU A 302 -9.55 -3.33 -17.27
N SER A 303 -8.40 -3.52 -16.65
CA SER A 303 -8.24 -3.40 -15.20
C SER A 303 -7.99 -1.96 -14.77
N THR A 304 -8.50 -1.60 -13.60
CA THR A 304 -8.12 -0.39 -12.87
C THR A 304 -6.66 -0.50 -12.43
N LEU A 305 -5.89 0.60 -12.45
CA LEU A 305 -4.52 0.66 -11.94
C LEU A 305 -4.34 1.74 -10.86
N PRO A 306 -3.62 1.44 -9.76
CA PRO A 306 -3.18 0.12 -9.38
C PRO A 306 -4.37 -0.79 -9.08
N GLY A 307 -4.27 -2.05 -9.53
CA GLY A 307 -5.18 -3.09 -9.12
C GLY A 307 -4.86 -3.59 -7.71
N VAL A 308 -5.80 -4.28 -7.06
CA VAL A 308 -5.62 -4.84 -5.72
C VAL A 308 -6.08 -6.28 -5.68
N THR A 309 -5.25 -7.15 -5.12
CA THR A 309 -5.63 -8.50 -4.69
C THR A 309 -5.58 -8.56 -3.18
N THR A 310 -6.71 -8.86 -2.54
CA THR A 310 -6.75 -9.15 -1.11
C THR A 310 -6.49 -10.64 -0.92
N LEU A 311 -5.42 -10.97 -0.22
CA LEU A 311 -5.07 -12.33 0.14
C LEU A 311 -5.97 -12.78 1.28
N SER A 312 -6.66 -13.90 1.08
CA SER A 312 -7.72 -14.34 1.99
C SER A 312 -7.16 -14.80 3.34
N THR A 313 -7.60 -14.15 4.42
CA THR A 313 -7.51 -14.70 5.79
C THR A 313 -8.68 -15.63 6.10
N ALA A 314 -9.44 -16.08 5.09
CA ALA A 314 -10.66 -16.87 5.28
C ALA A 314 -10.39 -18.07 6.16
N LYS A 315 -11.05 -18.14 7.32
CA LYS A 315 -11.23 -19.38 8.10
C LYS A 315 -11.63 -20.49 7.12
N ALA A 316 -10.82 -21.53 7.03
CA ALA A 316 -11.21 -22.73 6.31
C ALA A 316 -12.55 -23.18 6.91
N THR A 317 -13.64 -22.93 6.20
CA THR A 317 -14.90 -23.63 6.46
C THR A 317 -14.53 -25.10 6.33
N ALA A 318 -14.68 -25.86 7.41
CA ALA A 318 -14.41 -27.28 7.47
C ALA A 318 -15.31 -27.98 6.44
N GLY A 319 -14.87 -28.02 5.20
CA GLY A 319 -15.46 -28.72 4.10
C GLY A 319 -14.86 -30.11 4.05
N ASN A 320 -15.67 -31.09 4.45
CA ASN A 320 -15.55 -32.52 4.19
C ASN A 320 -14.17 -33.14 4.37
N LYS A 321 -13.93 -33.70 5.57
CA LYS A 321 -13.03 -34.84 5.76
C LYS A 321 -13.45 -35.92 4.76
N ALA A 322 -12.75 -36.02 3.65
CA ALA A 322 -12.74 -37.26 2.87
C ALA A 322 -12.08 -38.30 3.76
N THR A 323 -12.88 -39.16 4.37
CA THR A 323 -12.41 -40.37 5.05
C THR A 323 -11.84 -41.32 3.99
N ALA A 324 -10.55 -41.17 3.72
CA ALA A 324 -9.81 -42.22 3.01
C ALA A 324 -9.77 -43.45 3.91
N LYS A 325 -10.58 -44.44 3.57
CA LYS A 325 -10.54 -45.79 4.17
C LYS A 325 -9.15 -46.38 3.89
N PRO A 326 -8.40 -46.84 4.91
CA PRO A 326 -7.13 -47.49 4.65
C PRO A 326 -7.41 -48.85 3.99
N THR A 327 -6.95 -49.04 2.76
CA THR A 327 -6.93 -50.30 2.06
C THR A 327 -5.92 -51.21 2.77
N ARG A 328 -6.40 -52.21 3.51
CA ARG A 328 -5.59 -53.27 4.08
C ARG A 328 -4.90 -54.05 2.94
N ARG A 329 -3.61 -53.87 2.78
CA ARG A 329 -2.78 -54.75 1.96
C ARG A 329 -2.69 -56.09 2.65
N GLY A 330 -3.18 -57.14 1.96
CA GLY A 330 -3.11 -58.53 2.43
C GLY A 330 -1.67 -58.99 2.58
N GLN A 331 -1.37 -59.59 3.72
CA GLN A 331 -0.21 -60.45 3.90
C GLN A 331 -0.43 -61.73 3.10
N THR A 332 0.38 -61.93 2.07
CA THR A 332 0.57 -63.25 1.47
C THR A 332 1.68 -63.96 2.25
N SER A 333 1.30 -64.93 3.05
CA SER A 333 2.19 -65.99 3.54
C SER A 333 2.57 -66.91 2.39
N SER A 334 3.84 -67.16 2.24
CA SER A 334 4.38 -68.24 1.37
C SER A 334 5.10 -69.29 2.24
N PRO A 335 5.12 -70.52 1.81
CA PRO A 335 5.49 -71.69 2.60
C PRO A 335 6.99 -71.86 2.88
#